data_107c1721ac4ef4fff4e6ab24694bdbb8
#
_entry.id   107c1721ac4ef4fff4e6ab24694bdbb8
#
_cell.length_a   1.000
_cell.length_b   1.000
_cell.length_c   1.000
_cell.angle_alpha   90.00
_cell.angle_beta   90.00
_cell.angle_gamma   90.00
#
_symmetry.space_group_name_H-M   'P 1'
#
loop_
_entity.id
_entity.type
_entity.pdbx_description
1 polymer ?
#
loop_
_entity_poly.entity_id
_entity_poly.type
_entity_poly.pdbx_seq_one_letter_code
_entity_poly.pdbx_strand_id
1 'polypeptide(L)'
;MTAVEGPRRRLRARSGLARPEIVLQPIIDVSTGALVAAEALARFPGPGGSTVEAALFDAYRNGRGPDLEATCVRAGLARRADLPGGVLLSVNVSPNAATHPTVREELSGDLHGVIVEITEQPAHDADLLLDALADMRRRGALIAIDDVSTGYAGLLRLATLKPDIVKLDRGLVTAARGSEAKIAVIESLVSLSRRIGARVLGEGVETLEDLTNLAALDVDYAQGWAIAPEAAVLPVAAPEAVRACRDARALVLLEASLASQLGSLMEIGGITAALAGSVALSDVHRALRSAAASLGIDVIGLSTVVDGGLLQEISSAGAPVDPQLYALREFPATQVALESAMMVEAHVNDPASDLAERTMLAGEDMASLLLTPVIGGGIPLGVLEFRHRIHHRWTNDEMSHARTLAEHVANVLIRLAASKEPG
;
A
#
# COMPACT_ATOMS: atom_id res chain seq x y z
N MET A 1 -32.52 -37.13 46.01
CA MET A 1 -31.49 -36.82 45.03
C MET A 1 -32.06 -37.17 43.66
N THR A 2 -32.70 -36.24 43.02
CA THR A 2 -33.34 -36.39 41.71
C THR A 2 -32.52 -35.55 40.70
N ALA A 3 -31.86 -36.23 39.78
CA ALA A 3 -31.12 -35.61 38.69
C ALA A 3 -32.09 -34.94 37.73
N VAL A 4 -31.90 -33.64 37.52
CA VAL A 4 -32.62 -32.87 36.48
C VAL A 4 -31.94 -33.16 35.16
N GLU A 5 -32.55 -33.97 34.34
CA GLU A 5 -32.19 -34.11 32.91
C GLU A 5 -32.63 -32.87 32.17
N GLY A 6 -31.62 -32.08 31.70
CA GLY A 6 -31.84 -31.00 30.76
C GLY A 6 -32.38 -31.53 29.41
N PRO A 7 -33.17 -30.74 28.67
CA PRO A 7 -33.80 -31.20 27.43
C PRO A 7 -32.75 -31.37 26.35
N ARG A 8 -32.34 -32.61 26.04
CA ARG A 8 -31.70 -32.98 24.81
C ARG A 8 -32.70 -32.71 23.69
N ARG A 9 -32.57 -31.54 23.06
CA ARG A 9 -33.33 -31.14 21.86
C ARG A 9 -33.01 -32.15 20.77
N ARG A 10 -33.93 -33.09 20.50
CA ARG A 10 -33.81 -34.04 19.39
C ARG A 10 -33.65 -33.26 18.11
N LEU A 11 -32.49 -33.35 17.44
CA LEU A 11 -32.32 -33.02 16.04
C LEU A 11 -33.36 -33.82 15.24
N ARG A 12 -34.49 -33.19 14.88
CA ARG A 12 -35.38 -33.74 13.87
C ARG A 12 -34.53 -33.83 12.58
N ALA A 13 -34.29 -35.04 12.12
CA ALA A 13 -33.78 -35.29 10.79
C ALA A 13 -34.67 -34.52 9.80
N ARG A 14 -34.14 -33.46 9.16
CA ARG A 14 -34.82 -32.72 8.08
C ARG A 14 -34.81 -33.63 6.85
N SER A 15 -35.69 -34.62 6.83
CA SER A 15 -35.84 -35.59 5.73
C SER A 15 -36.32 -34.86 4.49
N GLY A 16 -35.55 -34.93 3.40
CA GLY A 16 -35.91 -34.46 2.08
C GLY A 16 -35.16 -33.26 1.51
N LEU A 17 -34.13 -32.69 2.18
CA LEU A 17 -33.20 -31.77 1.56
C LEU A 17 -32.01 -32.53 0.97
N ALA A 18 -31.60 -32.15 -0.23
CA ALA A 18 -30.36 -32.64 -0.83
C ALA A 18 -29.18 -32.30 0.10
N ARG A 19 -28.29 -33.27 0.31
CA ARG A 19 -27.07 -33.04 1.08
C ARG A 19 -26.01 -32.49 0.13
N PRO A 20 -25.47 -31.30 0.38
CA PRO A 20 -24.36 -30.78 -0.42
C PRO A 20 -23.09 -31.57 -0.13
N GLU A 21 -22.32 -31.86 -1.17
CA GLU A 21 -20.90 -32.14 -1.08
C GLU A 21 -20.13 -30.80 -1.16
N ILE A 22 -19.13 -30.62 -0.32
CA ILE A 22 -18.33 -29.38 -0.32
C ILE A 22 -17.00 -29.65 -0.99
N VAL A 23 -16.72 -28.88 -2.04
CA VAL A 23 -15.40 -28.77 -2.65
C VAL A 23 -14.76 -27.45 -2.23
N LEU A 24 -13.43 -27.41 -2.24
CA LEU A 24 -12.64 -26.24 -1.82
C LEU A 24 -11.90 -25.69 -3.03
N GLN A 25 -11.93 -24.37 -3.20
CA GLN A 25 -11.14 -23.69 -4.20
C GLN A 25 -10.17 -22.70 -3.52
N PRO A 26 -8.85 -22.73 -3.85
CA PRO A 26 -7.88 -21.88 -3.20
C PRO A 26 -8.00 -20.43 -3.66
N ILE A 27 -7.77 -19.51 -2.71
CA ILE A 27 -7.61 -18.09 -2.91
C ILE A 27 -6.17 -17.74 -2.53
N ILE A 28 -5.45 -17.09 -3.42
CA ILE A 28 -4.05 -16.71 -3.22
C ILE A 28 -3.88 -15.19 -3.12
N ASP A 29 -2.86 -14.77 -2.41
CA ASP A 29 -2.35 -13.40 -2.42
C ASP A 29 -1.60 -13.15 -3.74
N VAL A 30 -1.98 -12.13 -4.47
CA VAL A 30 -1.45 -11.83 -5.81
C VAL A 30 0.01 -11.33 -5.75
N SER A 31 0.44 -10.78 -4.62
CA SER A 31 1.81 -10.27 -4.47
C SER A 31 2.85 -11.36 -4.20
N THR A 32 2.42 -12.47 -3.57
CA THR A 32 3.32 -13.53 -3.08
C THR A 32 3.06 -14.90 -3.70
N GLY A 33 1.84 -15.11 -4.21
CA GLY A 33 1.32 -16.42 -4.61
C GLY A 33 1.00 -17.34 -3.43
N ALA A 34 0.98 -16.82 -2.20
CA ALA A 34 0.69 -17.59 -1.01
C ALA A 34 -0.81 -17.89 -0.88
N LEU A 35 -1.15 -19.10 -0.41
CA LEU A 35 -2.52 -19.46 -0.06
C LEU A 35 -2.99 -18.64 1.16
N VAL A 36 -4.09 -17.89 1.00
CA VAL A 36 -4.65 -17.04 2.08
C VAL A 36 -6.03 -17.50 2.53
N ALA A 37 -6.82 -18.07 1.63
CA ALA A 37 -8.14 -18.57 1.95
C ALA A 37 -8.53 -19.75 1.04
N ALA A 38 -9.63 -20.40 1.36
CA ALA A 38 -10.29 -21.41 0.52
C ALA A 38 -11.80 -21.17 0.55
N GLU A 39 -12.41 -21.09 -0.62
CA GLU A 39 -13.86 -21.00 -0.74
C GLU A 39 -14.50 -22.39 -0.69
N ALA A 40 -15.51 -22.55 0.17
CA ALA A 40 -16.31 -23.76 0.31
C ALA A 40 -17.51 -23.70 -0.63
N LEU A 41 -17.42 -24.42 -1.73
CA LEU A 41 -18.43 -24.47 -2.78
C LEU A 41 -19.31 -25.72 -2.63
N ALA A 42 -20.61 -25.52 -2.49
CA ALA A 42 -21.57 -26.62 -2.43
C ALA A 42 -21.72 -27.27 -3.80
N ARG A 43 -21.89 -28.59 -3.83
CA ARG A 43 -22.21 -29.36 -5.03
C ARG A 43 -23.32 -30.32 -4.66
N PHE A 44 -24.27 -30.50 -5.56
CA PHE A 44 -25.42 -31.42 -5.37
C PHE A 44 -25.30 -32.57 -6.35
N PRO A 45 -24.70 -33.72 -5.93
CA PRO A 45 -24.60 -34.90 -6.79
C PRO A 45 -25.98 -35.54 -6.96
N GLY A 46 -26.34 -35.87 -8.21
CA GLY A 46 -27.58 -36.55 -8.53
C GLY A 46 -27.68 -36.91 -10.02
N PRO A 47 -28.62 -37.79 -10.42
CA PRO A 47 -28.87 -38.11 -11.82
C PRO A 47 -29.35 -36.83 -12.55
N GLY A 48 -28.47 -36.21 -13.34
CA GLY A 48 -28.74 -34.99 -14.08
C GLY A 48 -28.02 -33.74 -13.55
N GLY A 49 -27.19 -33.82 -12.48
CA GLY A 49 -26.31 -32.75 -11.95
C GLY A 49 -27.06 -31.43 -11.77
N SER A 50 -27.77 -31.25 -10.65
CA SER A 50 -28.42 -29.97 -10.39
C SER A 50 -27.34 -28.94 -10.07
N THR A 51 -27.33 -27.78 -10.76
CA THR A 51 -26.46 -26.66 -10.35
C THR A 51 -26.90 -26.16 -8.97
N VAL A 52 -26.01 -25.47 -8.26
CA VAL A 52 -26.31 -24.88 -6.95
C VAL A 52 -27.49 -23.91 -7.05
N GLU A 53 -27.50 -23.10 -8.11
CA GLU A 53 -28.57 -22.13 -8.39
C GLU A 53 -29.93 -22.86 -8.59
N ALA A 54 -29.96 -23.97 -9.34
CA ALA A 54 -31.20 -24.75 -9.55
C ALA A 54 -31.69 -25.36 -8.23
N ALA A 55 -30.80 -25.90 -7.41
CA ALA A 55 -31.16 -26.50 -6.11
C ALA A 55 -31.68 -25.41 -5.14
N LEU A 56 -31.06 -24.25 -5.08
CA LEU A 56 -31.52 -23.12 -4.30
C LEU A 56 -32.85 -22.58 -4.80
N PHE A 57 -33.00 -22.40 -6.11
CA PHE A 57 -34.27 -21.96 -6.73
C PHE A 57 -35.43 -22.87 -6.36
N ASP A 58 -35.25 -24.18 -6.47
CA ASP A 58 -36.27 -25.17 -6.10
C ASP A 58 -36.55 -25.13 -4.59
N ALA A 59 -35.54 -25.00 -3.77
CA ALA A 59 -35.71 -24.88 -2.31
C ALA A 59 -36.50 -23.62 -1.93
N TYR A 60 -36.18 -22.46 -2.54
CA TYR A 60 -36.90 -21.21 -2.29
C TYR A 60 -38.37 -21.29 -2.76
N ARG A 61 -38.64 -21.86 -3.94
CA ARG A 61 -40.00 -22.05 -4.42
C ARG A 61 -40.84 -22.95 -3.49
N ASN A 62 -40.20 -23.83 -2.76
CA ASN A 62 -40.85 -24.74 -1.80
C ASN A 62 -40.81 -24.22 -0.34
N GLY A 63 -40.44 -22.93 -0.12
CA GLY A 63 -40.34 -22.31 1.21
C GLY A 63 -39.24 -22.90 2.09
N ARG A 64 -38.22 -23.54 1.51
CA ARG A 64 -37.11 -24.23 2.21
C ARG A 64 -35.75 -23.66 1.88
N GLY A 65 -35.69 -22.51 1.20
CA GLY A 65 -34.42 -21.84 0.82
C GLY A 65 -33.48 -21.65 2.00
N PRO A 66 -33.88 -20.97 3.06
CA PRO A 66 -33.01 -20.74 4.23
C PRO A 66 -32.55 -22.02 4.94
N ASP A 67 -33.38 -23.12 4.89
CA ASP A 67 -32.98 -24.40 5.44
C ASP A 67 -31.87 -25.08 4.59
N LEU A 68 -31.93 -24.93 3.27
CA LEU A 68 -30.89 -25.45 2.37
C LEU A 68 -29.59 -24.63 2.55
N GLU A 69 -29.67 -23.32 2.58
CA GLU A 69 -28.50 -22.47 2.83
C GLU A 69 -27.87 -22.78 4.20
N ALA A 70 -28.65 -22.91 5.25
CA ALA A 70 -28.14 -23.34 6.56
C ALA A 70 -27.42 -24.70 6.50
N THR A 71 -27.92 -25.62 5.63
CA THR A 71 -27.25 -26.91 5.44
C THR A 71 -25.92 -26.76 4.71
N CYS A 72 -25.84 -25.87 3.69
CA CYS A 72 -24.61 -25.55 2.98
C CYS A 72 -23.59 -24.88 3.91
N VAL A 73 -24.02 -23.87 4.67
CA VAL A 73 -23.17 -23.17 5.65
C VAL A 73 -22.58 -24.15 6.67
N ARG A 74 -23.42 -25.01 7.26
CA ARG A 74 -22.95 -26.03 8.23
C ARG A 74 -21.92 -26.97 7.58
N ALA A 75 -22.19 -27.44 6.35
CA ALA A 75 -21.29 -28.34 5.65
C ALA A 75 -19.98 -27.63 5.28
N GLY A 76 -20.03 -26.35 4.87
CA GLY A 76 -18.87 -25.53 4.60
C GLY A 76 -18.03 -25.31 5.86
N LEU A 77 -18.64 -24.87 6.96
CA LEU A 77 -17.94 -24.64 8.24
C LEU A 77 -17.25 -25.89 8.79
N ALA A 78 -17.81 -27.07 8.52
CA ALA A 78 -17.18 -28.34 8.90
C ALA A 78 -15.83 -28.57 8.20
N ARG A 79 -15.59 -27.95 7.03
CA ARG A 79 -14.33 -28.04 6.29
C ARG A 79 -13.19 -27.21 6.86
N ARG A 80 -13.50 -26.33 7.85
CA ARG A 80 -12.48 -25.49 8.50
C ARG A 80 -11.33 -26.31 9.08
N ALA A 81 -11.63 -27.48 9.63
CA ALA A 81 -10.61 -28.37 10.20
C ALA A 81 -9.65 -28.96 9.16
N ASP A 82 -10.01 -28.93 7.88
CA ASP A 82 -9.20 -29.46 6.76
C ASP A 82 -8.18 -28.43 6.24
N LEU A 83 -8.28 -27.17 6.68
CA LEU A 83 -7.43 -26.09 6.20
C LEU A 83 -6.12 -26.00 6.99
N PRO A 84 -5.01 -25.62 6.33
CA PRO A 84 -3.77 -25.28 7.02
C PRO A 84 -3.95 -24.14 8.00
N GLY A 85 -3.15 -24.10 9.06
CA GLY A 85 -3.19 -23.02 10.04
C GLY A 85 -2.97 -21.64 9.39
N GLY A 86 -3.83 -20.67 9.71
CA GLY A 86 -3.78 -19.31 9.17
C GLY A 86 -4.51 -19.12 7.83
N VAL A 87 -4.99 -20.18 7.18
CA VAL A 87 -5.82 -20.09 5.97
C VAL A 87 -7.28 -19.88 6.36
N LEU A 88 -7.91 -18.86 5.76
CA LEU A 88 -9.30 -18.52 6.02
C LEU A 88 -10.24 -19.45 5.24
N LEU A 89 -11.45 -19.67 5.77
CA LEU A 89 -12.51 -20.40 5.08
C LEU A 89 -13.59 -19.42 4.62
N SER A 90 -13.95 -19.43 3.34
CA SER A 90 -15.08 -18.65 2.85
C SER A 90 -16.32 -19.50 2.66
N VAL A 91 -17.47 -18.94 3.04
CA VAL A 91 -18.80 -19.57 2.91
C VAL A 91 -19.81 -18.59 2.35
N ASN A 92 -20.63 -19.03 1.39
CA ASN A 92 -21.64 -18.24 0.70
C ASN A 92 -22.96 -18.20 1.49
N VAL A 93 -23.57 -17.01 1.59
CA VAL A 93 -24.86 -16.77 2.25
C VAL A 93 -25.63 -15.68 1.49
N SER A 94 -26.87 -15.94 1.11
CA SER A 94 -27.70 -14.87 0.53
C SER A 94 -28.13 -13.84 1.59
N PRO A 95 -28.36 -12.58 1.22
CA PRO A 95 -28.73 -11.51 2.17
C PRO A 95 -29.96 -11.85 3.02
N ASN A 96 -30.97 -12.49 2.41
CA ASN A 96 -32.18 -12.86 3.11
C ASN A 96 -31.99 -14.09 4.04
N ALA A 97 -31.11 -15.02 3.67
CA ALA A 97 -30.75 -16.13 4.52
C ALA A 97 -29.89 -15.69 5.71
N ALA A 98 -29.01 -14.72 5.53
CA ALA A 98 -28.18 -14.16 6.60
C ALA A 98 -29.00 -13.63 7.79
N THR A 99 -30.22 -13.15 7.55
CA THR A 99 -31.14 -12.68 8.59
C THR A 99 -32.03 -13.78 9.18
N HIS A 100 -32.11 -14.95 8.51
CA HIS A 100 -33.01 -16.02 8.89
C HIS A 100 -32.48 -16.78 10.13
N PRO A 101 -33.35 -17.13 11.13
CA PRO A 101 -32.92 -17.78 12.37
C PRO A 101 -32.12 -19.08 12.17
N THR A 102 -32.47 -19.91 11.15
CA THR A 102 -31.78 -21.17 10.91
C THR A 102 -30.33 -20.98 10.43
N VAL A 103 -30.05 -19.96 9.61
CA VAL A 103 -28.70 -19.64 9.16
C VAL A 103 -27.91 -18.95 10.28
N ARG A 104 -28.56 -18.04 11.01
CA ARG A 104 -27.96 -17.40 12.18
C ARG A 104 -27.58 -18.41 13.28
N GLU A 105 -28.32 -19.50 13.44
CA GLU A 105 -27.96 -20.57 14.36
C GLU A 105 -26.64 -21.25 13.94
N GLU A 106 -26.43 -21.51 12.65
CA GLU A 106 -25.17 -22.08 12.15
C GLU A 106 -23.98 -21.13 12.30
N LEU A 107 -24.21 -19.81 12.15
CA LEU A 107 -23.20 -18.76 12.30
C LEU A 107 -23.11 -18.22 13.73
N SER A 108 -23.69 -18.91 14.72
CA SER A 108 -23.71 -18.43 16.11
C SER A 108 -22.45 -18.75 16.91
N GLY A 109 -21.53 -19.57 16.38
CA GLY A 109 -20.27 -19.96 17.00
C GLY A 109 -19.15 -18.94 16.85
N ASP A 110 -17.91 -19.39 17.10
CA ASP A 110 -16.68 -18.63 16.82
C ASP A 110 -16.44 -18.62 15.31
N LEU A 111 -16.37 -17.41 14.73
CA LEU A 111 -16.17 -17.16 13.30
C LEU A 111 -14.78 -16.59 12.97
N HIS A 112 -13.82 -16.58 13.91
CA HIS A 112 -12.46 -16.19 13.60
C HIS A 112 -11.88 -17.09 12.50
N GLY A 113 -11.33 -16.49 11.46
CA GLY A 113 -10.84 -17.25 10.28
C GLY A 113 -11.93 -17.70 9.31
N VAL A 114 -13.14 -17.14 9.43
CA VAL A 114 -14.23 -17.35 8.47
C VAL A 114 -14.52 -16.07 7.72
N ILE A 115 -14.65 -16.16 6.41
CA ILE A 115 -15.19 -15.14 5.50
C ILE A 115 -16.64 -15.54 5.21
N VAL A 116 -17.59 -14.63 5.44
CA VAL A 116 -18.99 -14.80 5.04
C VAL A 116 -19.21 -13.96 3.79
N GLU A 117 -19.44 -14.63 2.67
CA GLU A 117 -19.68 -13.99 1.38
C GLU A 117 -21.18 -13.69 1.22
N ILE A 118 -21.51 -12.43 1.05
CA ILE A 118 -22.89 -11.97 0.84
C ILE A 118 -23.11 -11.74 -0.65
N THR A 119 -23.97 -12.55 -1.25
CA THR A 119 -24.29 -12.48 -2.68
C THR A 119 -24.97 -11.17 -3.07
N GLU A 120 -24.97 -10.80 -4.36
CA GLU A 120 -25.46 -9.51 -4.87
C GLU A 120 -26.98 -9.28 -4.71
N GLN A 121 -27.74 -10.32 -4.40
CA GLN A 121 -29.19 -10.21 -4.27
C GLN A 121 -29.63 -9.12 -3.30
N PRO A 122 -30.71 -8.38 -3.59
CA PRO A 122 -31.21 -7.38 -2.66
C PRO A 122 -31.71 -8.01 -1.36
N ALA A 123 -31.39 -7.43 -0.24
CA ALA A 123 -32.01 -7.77 1.04
C ALA A 123 -33.46 -7.29 1.08
N HIS A 124 -34.36 -8.09 1.63
CA HIS A 124 -35.74 -7.66 1.91
C HIS A 124 -35.79 -6.58 3.00
N ASP A 125 -34.88 -6.65 3.96
CA ASP A 125 -34.73 -5.69 5.05
C ASP A 125 -33.24 -5.39 5.24
N ALA A 126 -32.84 -4.16 4.89
CA ALA A 126 -31.44 -3.73 4.93
C ALA A 126 -30.93 -3.55 6.38
N ASP A 127 -31.79 -3.10 7.30
CA ASP A 127 -31.39 -2.86 8.69
C ASP A 127 -31.17 -4.21 9.41
N LEU A 128 -32.04 -5.18 9.18
CA LEU A 128 -31.82 -6.54 9.70
C LEU A 128 -30.55 -7.20 9.15
N LEU A 129 -30.23 -6.94 7.86
CA LEU A 129 -28.97 -7.42 7.29
C LEU A 129 -27.77 -6.78 7.99
N LEU A 130 -27.76 -5.46 8.17
CA LEU A 130 -26.69 -4.74 8.87
C LEU A 130 -26.48 -5.27 10.29
N ASP A 131 -27.56 -5.50 11.03
CA ASP A 131 -27.50 -6.10 12.37
C ASP A 131 -26.91 -7.52 12.37
N ALA A 132 -27.31 -8.33 11.39
CA ALA A 132 -26.78 -9.70 11.23
C ALA A 132 -25.27 -9.68 10.92
N LEU A 133 -24.82 -8.82 9.99
CA LEU A 133 -23.40 -8.67 9.65
C LEU A 133 -22.59 -8.13 10.84
N ALA A 134 -23.13 -7.17 11.59
CA ALA A 134 -22.49 -6.67 12.80
C ALA A 134 -22.32 -7.77 13.87
N ASP A 135 -23.30 -8.68 14.01
CA ASP A 135 -23.19 -9.83 14.89
C ASP A 135 -22.11 -10.80 14.45
N MET A 136 -22.05 -11.13 13.15
CA MET A 136 -21.01 -12.00 12.59
C MET A 136 -19.60 -11.41 12.80
N ARG A 137 -19.42 -10.10 12.56
CA ARG A 137 -18.15 -9.41 12.85
C ARG A 137 -17.74 -9.47 14.33
N ARG A 138 -18.68 -9.29 15.25
CA ARG A 138 -18.40 -9.45 16.70
C ARG A 138 -17.91 -10.85 17.06
N ARG A 139 -18.28 -11.86 16.27
CA ARG A 139 -17.83 -13.25 16.41
C ARG A 139 -16.53 -13.56 15.68
N GLY A 140 -15.95 -12.55 15.00
CA GLY A 140 -14.66 -12.65 14.32
C GLY A 140 -14.74 -12.94 12.82
N ALA A 141 -15.92 -12.95 12.20
CA ALA A 141 -16.05 -13.11 10.76
C ALA A 141 -15.54 -11.88 10.00
N LEU A 142 -14.92 -12.12 8.84
CA LEU A 142 -14.77 -11.14 7.78
C LEU A 142 -15.98 -11.22 6.85
N ILE A 143 -16.40 -10.10 6.31
CA ILE A 143 -17.53 -10.01 5.38
C ILE A 143 -17.00 -9.73 3.98
N ALA A 144 -17.32 -10.59 3.03
CA ALA A 144 -17.10 -10.35 1.60
C ALA A 144 -18.42 -10.00 0.91
N ILE A 145 -18.35 -9.12 -0.08
CA ILE A 145 -19.47 -8.85 -0.99
C ILE A 145 -19.11 -9.46 -2.34
N ASP A 146 -19.98 -10.37 -2.78
CA ASP A 146 -19.85 -11.08 -4.04
C ASP A 146 -20.49 -10.29 -5.19
N ASP A 147 -19.95 -10.46 -6.41
CA ASP A 147 -20.46 -9.92 -7.68
C ASP A 147 -20.78 -8.41 -7.63
N VAL A 148 -19.80 -7.60 -7.24
CA VAL A 148 -20.02 -6.15 -7.20
C VAL A 148 -20.29 -5.62 -8.59
N SER A 149 -21.58 -5.35 -8.87
CA SER A 149 -21.98 -4.68 -10.10
C SER A 149 -21.47 -3.24 -10.15
N THR A 150 -21.02 -2.78 -11.32
CA THR A 150 -20.48 -1.43 -11.57
C THR A 150 -21.53 -0.33 -11.56
N GLY A 151 -22.79 -0.69 -11.27
CA GLY A 151 -23.91 0.25 -11.19
C GLY A 151 -23.91 1.05 -9.88
N TYR A 152 -24.64 2.18 -9.88
CA TYR A 152 -24.82 3.04 -8.71
C TYR A 152 -25.27 2.28 -7.45
N ALA A 153 -26.13 1.29 -7.61
CA ALA A 153 -26.62 0.45 -6.50
C ALA A 153 -25.49 -0.39 -5.86
N GLY A 154 -24.57 -0.93 -6.67
CA GLY A 154 -23.41 -1.69 -6.17
C GLY A 154 -22.47 -0.83 -5.35
N LEU A 155 -22.12 0.36 -5.83
CA LEU A 155 -21.25 1.30 -5.12
C LEU A 155 -21.89 1.79 -3.80
N LEU A 156 -23.19 2.10 -3.80
CA LEU A 156 -23.91 2.48 -2.59
C LEU A 156 -23.92 1.34 -1.56
N ARG A 157 -24.07 0.11 -2.03
CA ARG A 157 -24.03 -1.09 -1.19
C ARG A 157 -22.68 -1.27 -0.52
N LEU A 158 -21.57 -1.09 -1.24
CA LEU A 158 -20.23 -1.11 -0.66
C LEU A 158 -20.07 -0.07 0.45
N ALA A 159 -20.51 1.17 0.20
CA ALA A 159 -20.44 2.25 1.19
C ALA A 159 -21.29 1.94 2.44
N THR A 160 -22.43 1.26 2.27
CA THR A 160 -23.35 0.92 3.37
C THR A 160 -22.88 -0.28 4.18
N LEU A 161 -22.52 -1.38 3.51
CA LEU A 161 -22.17 -2.64 4.16
C LEU A 161 -20.73 -2.66 4.69
N LYS A 162 -19.86 -1.80 4.14
CA LYS A 162 -18.43 -1.67 4.49
C LYS A 162 -17.77 -3.06 4.61
N PRO A 163 -17.69 -3.82 3.51
CA PRO A 163 -17.12 -5.16 3.56
C PRO A 163 -15.63 -5.13 3.87
N ASP A 164 -15.12 -6.26 4.32
CA ASP A 164 -13.68 -6.50 4.48
C ASP A 164 -13.04 -6.93 3.15
N ILE A 165 -13.84 -7.56 2.26
CA ILE A 165 -13.41 -8.04 0.95
C ILE A 165 -14.48 -7.69 -0.10
N VAL A 166 -14.02 -7.20 -1.26
CA VAL A 166 -14.84 -6.92 -2.45
C VAL A 166 -14.42 -7.89 -3.54
N LYS A 167 -15.35 -8.70 -4.06
CA LYS A 167 -15.10 -9.68 -5.11
C LYS A 167 -15.45 -9.08 -6.47
N LEU A 168 -14.51 -9.16 -7.41
CA LEU A 168 -14.69 -8.77 -8.81
C LEU A 168 -15.10 -10.00 -9.60
N ASP A 169 -16.25 -9.92 -10.29
CA ASP A 169 -16.78 -11.02 -11.05
C ASP A 169 -15.84 -11.44 -12.20
N ARG A 170 -15.96 -12.71 -12.63
CA ARG A 170 -15.21 -13.27 -13.75
C ARG A 170 -15.36 -12.44 -15.03
N GLY A 171 -16.54 -11.90 -15.33
CA GLY A 171 -16.79 -11.12 -16.55
C GLY A 171 -16.00 -9.82 -16.57
N LEU A 172 -15.71 -9.25 -15.39
CA LEU A 172 -14.88 -8.07 -15.25
C LEU A 172 -13.40 -8.45 -15.39
N VAL A 173 -12.95 -9.50 -14.73
CA VAL A 173 -11.55 -9.98 -14.75
C VAL A 173 -11.13 -10.42 -16.16
N THR A 174 -11.87 -11.33 -16.81
CA THR A 174 -11.52 -11.86 -18.14
C THR A 174 -11.64 -10.82 -19.24
N ALA A 175 -12.53 -9.86 -19.10
CA ALA A 175 -12.76 -8.83 -20.10
C ALA A 175 -11.85 -7.60 -19.94
N ALA A 176 -11.01 -7.55 -18.90
CA ALA A 176 -9.94 -6.54 -18.78
C ALA A 176 -8.89 -6.68 -19.90
N ARG A 177 -8.77 -7.89 -20.49
CA ARG A 177 -7.91 -8.09 -21.64
C ARG A 177 -8.33 -7.20 -22.82
N GLY A 178 -7.52 -6.17 -23.13
CA GLY A 178 -7.73 -5.30 -24.29
C GLY A 178 -8.88 -4.29 -24.17
N SER A 179 -9.41 -4.05 -22.97
CA SER A 179 -10.46 -3.05 -22.73
C SER A 179 -10.04 -2.03 -21.67
N GLU A 180 -9.54 -0.87 -22.13
CA GLU A 180 -9.20 0.25 -21.21
C GLU A 180 -10.37 0.66 -20.32
N ALA A 181 -11.60 0.61 -20.83
CA ALA A 181 -12.77 0.96 -20.04
C ALA A 181 -12.98 0.01 -18.85
N LYS A 182 -12.70 -1.29 -19.01
CA LYS A 182 -12.84 -2.27 -17.92
C LYS A 182 -11.67 -2.18 -16.94
N ILE A 183 -10.46 -1.91 -17.44
CA ILE A 183 -9.31 -1.59 -16.59
C ILE A 183 -9.66 -0.41 -15.68
N ALA A 184 -10.16 0.70 -16.24
CA ALA A 184 -10.56 1.88 -15.46
C ALA A 184 -11.65 1.59 -14.41
N VAL A 185 -12.55 0.65 -14.70
CA VAL A 185 -13.55 0.18 -13.73
C VAL A 185 -12.91 -0.57 -12.59
N ILE A 186 -12.01 -1.52 -12.87
CA ILE A 186 -11.27 -2.26 -11.82
C ILE A 186 -10.45 -1.30 -10.96
N GLU A 187 -9.70 -0.37 -11.57
CA GLU A 187 -8.93 0.66 -10.85
C GLU A 187 -9.82 1.49 -9.91
N SER A 188 -11.01 1.86 -10.39
CA SER A 188 -11.97 2.62 -9.58
C SER A 188 -12.48 1.81 -8.39
N LEU A 189 -12.77 0.52 -8.59
CA LEU A 189 -13.19 -0.39 -7.51
C LEU A 189 -12.07 -0.66 -6.52
N VAL A 190 -10.83 -0.86 -6.98
CA VAL A 190 -9.65 -1.02 -6.12
C VAL A 190 -9.43 0.25 -5.29
N SER A 191 -9.48 1.43 -5.91
CA SER A 191 -9.34 2.72 -5.22
C SER A 191 -10.43 2.93 -4.16
N LEU A 192 -11.70 2.62 -4.49
CA LEU A 192 -12.81 2.73 -3.55
C LEU A 192 -12.65 1.75 -2.39
N SER A 193 -12.32 0.48 -2.69
CA SER A 193 -12.14 -0.56 -1.68
C SER A 193 -11.06 -0.18 -0.67
N ARG A 194 -9.93 0.34 -1.11
CA ARG A 194 -8.87 0.84 -0.22
C ARG A 194 -9.33 1.98 0.67
N ARG A 195 -10.14 2.92 0.14
CA ARG A 195 -10.67 4.05 0.93
C ARG A 195 -11.61 3.61 2.04
N ILE A 196 -12.32 2.50 1.85
CA ILE A 196 -13.21 1.94 2.88
C ILE A 196 -12.53 0.87 3.73
N GLY A 197 -11.23 0.58 3.49
CA GLY A 197 -10.44 -0.41 4.22
C GLY A 197 -10.66 -1.84 3.80
N ALA A 198 -11.26 -2.07 2.62
CA ALA A 198 -11.51 -3.40 2.07
C ALA A 198 -10.37 -3.87 1.16
N ARG A 199 -10.17 -5.20 1.09
CA ARG A 199 -9.32 -5.90 0.12
C ARG A 199 -10.13 -6.25 -1.12
N VAL A 200 -9.44 -6.44 -2.24
CA VAL A 200 -10.09 -6.82 -3.51
C VAL A 200 -9.66 -8.23 -3.91
N LEU A 201 -10.63 -9.06 -4.29
CA LEU A 201 -10.44 -10.42 -4.78
C LEU A 201 -10.93 -10.52 -6.23
N GLY A 202 -10.05 -10.84 -7.17
CA GLY A 202 -10.41 -11.16 -8.55
C GLY A 202 -10.80 -12.61 -8.72
N GLU A 203 -12.00 -12.85 -9.25
CA GLU A 203 -12.54 -14.19 -9.50
C GLU A 203 -12.42 -14.65 -10.93
N GLY A 204 -12.55 -15.97 -11.14
CA GLY A 204 -12.59 -16.56 -12.47
C GLY A 204 -11.30 -16.31 -13.26
N VAL A 205 -10.15 -16.29 -12.61
CA VAL A 205 -8.84 -16.21 -13.25
C VAL A 205 -8.59 -17.46 -14.05
N GLU A 206 -8.64 -17.36 -15.39
CA GLU A 206 -8.51 -18.52 -16.31
C GLU A 206 -7.11 -18.64 -16.89
N THR A 207 -6.34 -17.56 -16.93
CA THR A 207 -5.01 -17.53 -17.52
C THR A 207 -3.99 -16.82 -16.61
N LEU A 208 -2.71 -17.07 -16.87
CA LEU A 208 -1.64 -16.33 -16.19
C LEU A 208 -1.62 -14.85 -16.57
N GLU A 209 -2.13 -14.50 -17.75
CA GLU A 209 -2.29 -13.11 -18.17
C GLU A 209 -3.32 -12.37 -17.30
N ASP A 210 -4.46 -13.00 -16.97
CA ASP A 210 -5.43 -12.42 -16.03
C ASP A 210 -4.78 -12.14 -14.69
N LEU A 211 -3.99 -13.08 -14.19
CA LEU A 211 -3.29 -12.95 -12.90
C LEU A 211 -2.28 -11.79 -12.91
N THR A 212 -1.52 -11.67 -14.01
CA THR A 212 -0.55 -10.57 -14.19
C THR A 212 -1.27 -9.23 -14.27
N ASN A 213 -2.41 -9.15 -14.98
CA ASN A 213 -3.22 -7.94 -15.07
C ASN A 213 -3.79 -7.54 -13.71
N LEU A 214 -4.28 -8.49 -12.92
CA LEU A 214 -4.74 -8.21 -11.55
C LEU A 214 -3.61 -7.67 -10.67
N ALA A 215 -2.41 -8.22 -10.81
CA ALA A 215 -1.23 -7.73 -10.09
C ALA A 215 -0.87 -6.29 -10.47
N ALA A 216 -0.91 -5.97 -11.77
CA ALA A 216 -0.65 -4.62 -12.27
C ALA A 216 -1.72 -3.60 -11.80
N LEU A 217 -2.96 -4.05 -11.61
CA LEU A 217 -4.07 -3.25 -11.09
C LEU A 217 -4.14 -3.22 -9.56
N ASP A 218 -3.13 -3.78 -8.90
CA ASP A 218 -2.97 -3.75 -7.44
C ASP A 218 -4.15 -4.41 -6.69
N VAL A 219 -4.70 -5.48 -7.30
CA VAL A 219 -5.69 -6.37 -6.68
C VAL A 219 -4.98 -7.24 -5.64
N ASP A 220 -5.62 -7.46 -4.49
CA ASP A 220 -4.98 -8.13 -3.35
C ASP A 220 -4.97 -9.65 -3.51
N TYR A 221 -6.10 -10.23 -3.91
CA TYR A 221 -6.32 -11.68 -3.96
C TYR A 221 -6.82 -12.14 -5.32
N ALA A 222 -6.62 -13.41 -5.61
CA ALA A 222 -7.10 -14.03 -6.84
C ALA A 222 -7.58 -15.46 -6.61
N GLN A 223 -8.59 -15.86 -7.40
CA GLN A 223 -9.17 -17.17 -7.45
C GLN A 223 -9.54 -17.55 -8.87
N GLY A 224 -9.33 -18.79 -9.27
CA GLY A 224 -9.72 -19.28 -10.58
C GLY A 224 -8.95 -20.51 -11.05
N TRP A 225 -9.31 -21.01 -12.22
CA TRP A 225 -8.76 -22.27 -12.75
C TRP A 225 -7.28 -22.19 -13.14
N ALA A 226 -6.78 -21.02 -13.47
CA ALA A 226 -5.34 -20.84 -13.68
C ALA A 226 -4.52 -21.03 -12.38
N ILE A 227 -5.16 -20.86 -11.22
CA ILE A 227 -4.55 -21.08 -9.92
C ILE A 227 -4.73 -22.55 -9.52
N ALA A 228 -5.96 -22.99 -9.39
CA ALA A 228 -6.34 -24.40 -9.27
C ALA A 228 -7.86 -24.55 -9.42
N PRO A 229 -8.35 -25.65 -10.02
CA PRO A 229 -9.77 -25.99 -9.99
C PRO A 229 -10.18 -26.37 -8.57
N GLU A 230 -11.47 -26.26 -8.30
CA GLU A 230 -12.05 -26.74 -7.04
C GLU A 230 -11.94 -28.27 -6.90
N ALA A 231 -11.71 -28.76 -5.69
CA ALA A 231 -11.60 -30.19 -5.42
C ALA A 231 -12.09 -30.57 -4.00
N ALA A 232 -12.38 -31.86 -3.80
CA ALA A 232 -12.80 -32.39 -2.51
C ALA A 232 -11.74 -32.20 -1.40
N VAL A 233 -10.47 -32.23 -1.77
CA VAL A 233 -9.33 -31.86 -0.91
C VAL A 233 -8.77 -30.54 -1.44
N LEU A 234 -8.43 -29.60 -0.55
CA LEU A 234 -7.90 -28.30 -0.96
C LEU A 234 -6.69 -28.46 -1.88
N PRO A 235 -6.78 -28.03 -3.15
CA PRO A 235 -5.68 -28.18 -4.08
C PRO A 235 -4.58 -27.14 -3.81
N VAL A 236 -3.35 -27.48 -4.18
CA VAL A 236 -2.22 -26.58 -4.15
C VAL A 236 -2.27 -25.67 -5.39
N ALA A 237 -1.98 -24.39 -5.23
CA ALA A 237 -1.87 -23.47 -6.35
C ALA A 237 -0.81 -23.93 -7.36
N ALA A 238 -1.11 -23.80 -8.64
CA ALA A 238 -0.19 -24.16 -9.72
C ALA A 238 1.14 -23.41 -9.58
N PRO A 239 2.30 -24.07 -9.67
CA PRO A 239 3.60 -23.44 -9.51
C PRO A 239 3.84 -22.27 -10.48
N GLU A 240 3.27 -22.35 -11.69
CA GLU A 240 3.31 -21.28 -12.69
C GLU A 240 2.51 -20.05 -12.26
N ALA A 241 1.36 -20.21 -11.60
CA ALA A 241 0.59 -19.10 -11.05
C ALA A 241 1.36 -18.40 -9.92
N VAL A 242 1.98 -19.17 -9.02
CA VAL A 242 2.81 -18.62 -7.95
C VAL A 242 4.01 -17.84 -8.51
N ARG A 243 4.65 -18.35 -9.57
CA ARG A 243 5.74 -17.62 -10.26
C ARG A 243 5.23 -16.35 -10.88
N ALA A 244 4.12 -16.40 -11.63
CA ALA A 244 3.54 -15.21 -12.27
C ALA A 244 3.24 -14.09 -11.27
N CYS A 245 2.71 -14.41 -10.09
CA CYS A 245 2.51 -13.44 -9.00
C CYS A 245 3.81 -12.75 -8.59
N ARG A 246 4.86 -13.53 -8.33
CA ARG A 246 6.16 -13.01 -7.90
C ARG A 246 6.84 -12.16 -8.96
N ASP A 247 6.78 -12.60 -10.22
CA ASP A 247 7.37 -11.88 -11.35
C ASP A 247 6.64 -10.55 -11.60
N ALA A 248 5.30 -10.56 -11.56
CA ALA A 248 4.50 -9.34 -11.66
C ALA A 248 4.81 -8.34 -10.53
N ARG A 249 4.93 -8.83 -9.29
CA ARG A 249 5.30 -7.99 -8.14
C ARG A 249 6.69 -7.39 -8.29
N ALA A 250 7.66 -8.18 -8.75
CA ALA A 250 9.02 -7.71 -9.00
C ALA A 250 9.04 -6.59 -10.06
N LEU A 251 8.25 -6.73 -11.12
CA LEU A 251 8.12 -5.71 -12.18
C LEU A 251 7.53 -4.40 -11.64
N VAL A 252 6.43 -4.46 -10.88
CA VAL A 252 5.80 -3.28 -10.26
C VAL A 252 6.79 -2.54 -9.34
N LEU A 253 7.56 -3.27 -8.53
CA LEU A 253 8.56 -2.68 -7.66
C LEU A 253 9.71 -2.02 -8.45
N LEU A 254 10.13 -2.64 -9.55
CA LEU A 254 11.15 -2.08 -10.44
C LEU A 254 10.67 -0.79 -11.11
N GLU A 255 9.45 -0.78 -11.64
CA GLU A 255 8.85 0.41 -12.26
C GLU A 255 8.71 1.56 -11.26
N ALA A 256 8.25 1.28 -10.05
CA ALA A 256 8.14 2.28 -8.98
C ALA A 256 9.53 2.85 -8.60
N SER A 257 10.56 2.00 -8.54
CA SER A 257 11.94 2.41 -8.29
C SER A 257 12.48 3.31 -9.41
N LEU A 258 12.27 2.93 -10.66
CA LEU A 258 12.68 3.72 -11.82
C LEU A 258 11.96 5.07 -11.89
N ALA A 259 10.64 5.09 -11.63
CA ALA A 259 9.86 6.32 -11.58
C ALA A 259 10.38 7.28 -10.48
N SER A 260 10.71 6.75 -9.31
CA SER A 260 11.31 7.52 -8.22
C SER A 260 12.67 8.09 -8.62
N GLN A 261 13.55 7.30 -9.24
CA GLN A 261 14.85 7.77 -9.71
C GLN A 261 14.72 8.85 -10.79
N LEU A 262 13.81 8.67 -11.76
CA LEU A 262 13.55 9.68 -12.79
C LEU A 262 12.99 10.97 -12.19
N GLY A 263 12.08 10.89 -11.23
CA GLY A 263 11.56 12.05 -10.49
C GLY A 263 12.69 12.84 -9.83
N SER A 264 13.57 12.16 -9.10
CA SER A 264 14.73 12.76 -8.46
C SER A 264 15.69 13.43 -9.46
N LEU A 265 15.97 12.78 -10.60
CA LEU A 265 16.80 13.35 -11.66
C LEU A 265 16.18 14.61 -12.30
N MET A 266 14.86 14.60 -12.51
CA MET A 266 14.15 15.79 -13.04
C MET A 266 14.15 16.95 -12.06
N GLU A 267 13.98 16.69 -10.77
CA GLU A 267 14.07 17.72 -9.72
C GLU A 267 15.46 18.37 -9.66
N ILE A 268 16.51 17.55 -9.59
CA ILE A 268 17.91 18.05 -9.63
C ILE A 268 18.18 18.80 -10.92
N GLY A 269 17.71 18.31 -12.07
CA GLY A 269 17.82 18.99 -13.36
C GLY A 269 17.18 20.39 -13.35
N GLY A 270 16.02 20.54 -12.75
CA GLY A 270 15.34 21.83 -12.58
C GLY A 270 16.12 22.80 -11.68
N ILE A 271 16.65 22.32 -10.57
CA ILE A 271 17.44 23.12 -9.63
C ILE A 271 18.76 23.56 -10.27
N THR A 272 19.47 22.67 -10.93
CA THR A 272 20.75 22.99 -11.59
C THR A 272 20.56 23.96 -12.76
N ALA A 273 19.46 23.88 -13.50
CA ALA A 273 19.09 24.85 -14.53
C ALA A 273 18.81 26.23 -13.93
N ALA A 274 18.10 26.30 -12.78
CA ALA A 274 17.86 27.55 -12.07
C ALA A 274 19.19 28.20 -11.58
N LEU A 275 20.09 27.38 -11.02
CA LEU A 275 21.43 27.82 -10.63
C LEU A 275 22.23 28.32 -11.85
N ALA A 276 22.24 27.57 -12.95
CA ALA A 276 22.95 27.97 -14.17
C ALA A 276 22.47 29.32 -14.74
N GLY A 277 21.17 29.62 -14.59
CA GLY A 277 20.57 30.88 -14.99
C GLY A 277 20.81 32.07 -14.02
N SER A 278 21.42 31.85 -12.85
CA SER A 278 21.63 32.88 -11.84
C SER A 278 22.59 33.94 -12.32
N VAL A 279 22.22 35.22 -12.19
CA VAL A 279 23.01 36.40 -12.55
C VAL A 279 23.40 37.23 -11.33
N ALA A 280 22.87 36.91 -10.17
CA ALA A 280 23.18 37.51 -8.89
C ALA A 280 23.16 36.50 -7.75
N LEU A 281 23.80 36.79 -6.61
CA LEU A 281 23.79 35.94 -5.41
C LEU A 281 22.36 35.72 -4.88
N SER A 282 21.48 36.69 -5.03
CA SER A 282 20.07 36.58 -4.66
C SER A 282 19.33 35.50 -5.46
N ASP A 283 19.77 35.24 -6.71
CA ASP A 283 19.19 34.16 -7.54
C ASP A 283 19.67 32.80 -7.05
N VAL A 284 20.95 32.66 -6.69
CA VAL A 284 21.52 31.47 -6.06
C VAL A 284 20.75 31.13 -4.78
N HIS A 285 20.54 32.14 -3.92
CA HIS A 285 19.77 31.98 -2.70
C HIS A 285 18.34 31.48 -2.97
N ARG A 286 17.63 32.02 -3.96
CA ARG A 286 16.30 31.59 -4.35
C ARG A 286 16.30 30.17 -4.84
N ALA A 287 17.29 29.77 -5.66
CA ALA A 287 17.43 28.41 -6.17
C ALA A 287 17.72 27.41 -5.03
N LEU A 288 18.57 27.74 -4.07
CA LEU A 288 18.87 26.88 -2.91
C LEU A 288 17.65 26.69 -1.98
N ARG A 289 16.83 27.74 -1.77
CA ARG A 289 15.58 27.59 -1.01
C ARG A 289 14.56 26.70 -1.73
N SER A 290 14.46 26.83 -3.06
CA SER A 290 13.61 25.95 -3.84
C SER A 290 14.12 24.51 -3.78
N ALA A 291 15.45 24.31 -3.84
CA ALA A 291 16.09 23.02 -3.69
C ALA A 291 15.79 22.36 -2.33
N ALA A 292 15.87 23.12 -1.24
CA ALA A 292 15.55 22.64 0.09
C ALA A 292 14.12 22.09 0.16
N ALA A 293 13.14 22.85 -0.35
CA ALA A 293 11.74 22.43 -0.38
C ALA A 293 11.51 21.16 -1.23
N SER A 294 12.14 21.09 -2.42
CA SER A 294 12.01 19.93 -3.31
C SER A 294 12.66 18.66 -2.75
N LEU A 295 13.84 18.80 -2.15
CA LEU A 295 14.61 17.67 -1.61
C LEU A 295 14.18 17.27 -0.19
N GLY A 296 13.17 17.93 0.39
CA GLY A 296 12.70 17.64 1.75
C GLY A 296 13.71 18.00 2.86
N ILE A 297 14.63 18.95 2.57
CA ILE A 297 15.64 19.44 3.51
C ILE A 297 15.11 20.71 4.15
N ASP A 298 15.26 20.85 5.47
CA ASP A 298 14.72 22.02 6.17
C ASP A 298 15.40 23.32 5.73
N VAL A 299 16.74 23.31 5.61
CA VAL A 299 17.54 24.48 5.20
C VAL A 299 18.74 24.06 4.36
N ILE A 300 18.99 24.79 3.26
CA ILE A 300 20.27 24.76 2.53
C ILE A 300 20.89 26.14 2.63
N GLY A 301 21.98 26.24 3.38
CA GLY A 301 22.80 27.43 3.54
C GLY A 301 23.97 27.48 2.55
N LEU A 302 24.47 28.67 2.26
CA LEU A 302 25.70 28.89 1.51
C LEU A 302 26.55 29.90 2.26
N SER A 303 27.76 29.50 2.62
CA SER A 303 28.81 30.40 3.15
C SER A 303 29.98 30.44 2.17
N THR A 304 30.46 31.65 1.83
CA THR A 304 31.60 31.83 0.93
C THR A 304 32.84 32.17 1.70
N VAL A 305 34.01 31.71 1.23
CA VAL A 305 35.32 32.08 1.76
C VAL A 305 35.66 33.49 1.29
N VAL A 306 36.03 34.35 2.23
CA VAL A 306 36.55 35.68 1.98
C VAL A 306 37.98 35.81 2.50
N ASP A 307 38.69 36.90 2.13
CA ASP A 307 40.10 37.10 2.48
C ASP A 307 40.36 36.95 3.99
N GLY A 308 41.49 36.32 4.35
CA GLY A 308 41.95 36.19 5.73
C GLY A 308 41.35 35.01 6.51
N GLY A 309 40.74 34.00 5.83
CA GLY A 309 40.18 32.82 6.48
C GLY A 309 38.86 33.11 7.20
N LEU A 310 38.10 34.04 6.68
CA LEU A 310 36.74 34.35 7.11
C LEU A 310 35.72 33.66 6.20
N LEU A 311 34.59 33.28 6.78
CA LEU A 311 33.38 32.82 6.06
C LEU A 311 32.37 33.96 6.09
N GLN A 312 31.74 34.20 4.96
CA GLN A 312 30.59 35.08 4.85
C GLN A 312 29.35 34.27 4.54
N GLU A 313 28.40 34.25 5.47
CA GLU A 313 27.11 33.63 5.19
C GLU A 313 26.33 34.46 4.17
N ILE A 314 25.94 33.82 3.07
CA ILE A 314 25.19 34.46 1.98
C ILE A 314 23.72 34.09 2.05
N SER A 315 23.38 32.95 2.66
CA SER A 315 22.02 32.40 2.63
C SER A 315 21.74 31.58 3.86
N SER A 316 20.74 32.00 4.62
CA SER A 316 19.97 31.10 5.51
C SER A 316 18.48 31.41 5.40
N ALA A 317 17.66 30.58 6.05
CA ALA A 317 16.21 30.62 5.93
C ALA A 317 15.61 32.02 6.27
N GLY A 318 15.17 32.75 5.25
CA GLY A 318 14.03 33.65 5.42
C GLY A 318 14.23 35.16 5.51
N ALA A 319 15.42 35.73 5.73
CA ALA A 319 15.62 37.17 5.70
C ALA A 319 16.97 37.54 5.07
N PRO A 320 17.14 38.72 4.43
CA PRO A 320 18.45 39.24 4.14
C PRO A 320 19.06 39.60 5.49
N VAL A 321 19.87 38.71 6.04
CA VAL A 321 20.69 38.98 7.21
C VAL A 321 21.83 39.88 6.74
N ASP A 322 22.15 40.89 7.52
CA ASP A 322 23.46 41.56 7.36
C ASP A 322 24.53 40.47 7.33
N PRO A 323 25.39 40.44 6.28
CA PRO A 323 26.32 39.33 6.08
C PRO A 323 27.22 39.22 7.31
N GLN A 324 26.99 38.15 8.09
CA GLN A 324 27.84 37.89 9.25
C GLN A 324 29.14 37.26 8.76
N LEU A 325 30.24 37.74 9.28
CA LEU A 325 31.57 37.20 9.05
C LEU A 325 31.98 36.33 10.23
N TYR A 326 32.32 35.08 9.95
CA TYR A 326 32.77 34.10 10.93
C TYR A 326 34.23 33.72 10.65
N ALA A 327 35.02 33.58 11.70
CA ALA A 327 36.36 33.05 11.53
C ALA A 327 36.31 31.54 11.30
N LEU A 328 36.85 31.04 10.19
CA LEU A 328 36.85 29.62 9.82
C LEU A 328 37.40 28.72 10.94
N ARG A 329 38.42 29.22 11.70
CA ARG A 329 39.01 28.52 12.86
C ARG A 329 38.02 28.25 14.02
N GLU A 330 36.88 28.93 14.03
CA GLU A 330 35.81 28.73 15.03
C GLU A 330 34.88 27.56 14.69
N PHE A 331 34.97 27.02 13.46
CA PHE A 331 34.17 25.93 12.94
C PHE A 331 35.05 24.82 12.38
N PRO A 332 35.60 23.93 13.22
CA PRO A 332 36.57 22.91 12.81
C PRO A 332 36.03 21.92 11.77
N ALA A 333 34.78 21.47 11.84
CA ALA A 333 34.22 20.57 10.84
C ALA A 333 34.10 21.25 9.46
N THR A 334 33.73 22.55 9.43
CA THR A 334 33.69 23.35 8.21
C THR A 334 35.11 23.56 7.65
N GLN A 335 36.10 23.78 8.51
CA GLN A 335 37.51 23.90 8.12
C GLN A 335 38.00 22.57 7.49
N VAL A 336 37.72 21.43 8.12
CA VAL A 336 38.04 20.12 7.58
C VAL A 336 37.40 19.89 6.22
N ALA A 337 36.12 20.21 6.05
CA ALA A 337 35.42 20.08 4.78
C ALA A 337 36.11 20.88 3.64
N LEU A 338 36.51 22.12 3.91
CA LEU A 338 37.15 22.97 2.91
C LEU A 338 38.60 22.54 2.61
N GLU A 339 39.38 22.17 3.62
CA GLU A 339 40.78 21.76 3.45
C GLU A 339 40.92 20.37 2.79
N SER A 340 40.05 19.41 3.16
CA SER A 340 40.08 18.07 2.60
C SER A 340 39.31 17.92 1.29
N ALA A 341 38.49 18.89 0.93
CA ALA A 341 37.50 18.83 -0.17
C ALA A 341 36.52 17.65 -0.02
N MET A 342 36.25 17.21 1.22
CA MET A 342 35.36 16.11 1.55
C MET A 342 34.09 16.61 2.26
N MET A 343 33.01 15.93 2.09
CA MET A 343 31.80 16.18 2.88
C MET A 343 32.01 15.75 4.33
N VAL A 344 31.46 16.51 5.26
CA VAL A 344 31.54 16.27 6.71
C VAL A 344 30.15 16.31 7.30
N GLU A 345 29.82 15.33 8.12
CA GLU A 345 28.57 15.30 8.87
C GLU A 345 28.78 15.75 10.31
N ALA A 346 27.80 16.47 10.86
CA ALA A 346 27.74 16.80 12.28
C ALA A 346 26.32 16.67 12.82
N HIS A 347 26.21 16.24 14.08
CA HIS A 347 24.92 16.02 14.74
C HIS A 347 24.94 16.62 16.15
N VAL A 348 23.86 17.28 16.55
CA VAL A 348 23.75 17.99 17.83
C VAL A 348 24.01 17.10 19.05
N ASN A 349 23.60 15.83 18.98
CA ASN A 349 23.71 14.86 20.07
C ASN A 349 24.87 13.87 19.92
N ASP A 350 25.69 14.00 18.88
CA ASP A 350 26.85 13.11 18.67
C ASP A 350 28.10 13.71 19.33
N PRO A 351 28.66 13.02 20.36
CA PRO A 351 29.90 13.49 20.99
C PRO A 351 31.12 13.52 20.07
N ALA A 352 31.09 12.80 18.94
CA ALA A 352 32.16 12.81 17.93
C ALA A 352 32.10 14.07 17.05
N SER A 353 30.93 14.72 16.96
CA SER A 353 30.81 16.02 16.28
C SER A 353 31.44 17.13 17.08
N ASP A 354 32.04 18.09 16.37
CA ASP A 354 32.69 19.24 17.03
C ASP A 354 31.73 20.08 17.85
N LEU A 355 32.24 20.68 18.93
CA LEU A 355 31.43 21.45 19.88
C LEU A 355 30.86 22.73 19.25
N ALA A 356 31.60 23.37 18.33
CA ALA A 356 31.16 24.62 17.71
C ALA A 356 29.95 24.38 16.81
N GLU A 357 30.02 23.39 15.92
CA GLU A 357 28.90 23.00 15.02
C GLU A 357 27.70 22.49 15.83
N ARG A 358 27.92 21.71 16.90
CA ARG A 358 26.86 21.30 17.80
C ARG A 358 26.15 22.48 18.50
N THR A 359 26.93 23.46 18.91
CA THR A 359 26.38 24.66 19.55
C THR A 359 25.60 25.52 18.57
N MET A 360 26.09 25.65 17.34
CA MET A 360 25.38 26.34 16.25
C MET A 360 24.07 25.66 15.96
N LEU A 361 24.08 24.33 15.73
CA LEU A 361 22.87 23.54 15.46
C LEU A 361 21.82 23.68 16.57
N ALA A 362 22.26 23.60 17.84
CA ALA A 362 21.35 23.76 18.98
C ALA A 362 20.75 25.17 19.06
N GLY A 363 21.53 26.20 18.72
CA GLY A 363 21.08 27.59 18.68
C GLY A 363 20.07 27.90 17.59
N GLU A 364 20.09 27.13 16.50
CA GLU A 364 19.18 27.26 15.34
C GLU A 364 18.01 26.28 15.34
N ASP A 365 17.84 25.47 16.38
CA ASP A 365 16.83 24.41 16.47
C ASP A 365 17.00 23.35 15.34
N MET A 366 18.25 23.00 15.03
CA MET A 366 18.65 22.01 14.07
C MET A 366 19.32 20.81 14.75
N ALA A 367 19.17 19.61 14.19
CA ALA A 367 19.70 18.38 14.78
C ALA A 367 20.81 17.72 13.96
N SER A 368 20.84 17.94 12.65
CA SER A 368 21.80 17.32 11.72
C SER A 368 22.28 18.32 10.68
N LEU A 369 23.57 18.21 10.33
CA LEU A 369 24.29 19.05 9.36
C LEU A 369 25.09 18.16 8.42
N LEU A 370 25.04 18.44 7.11
CA LEU A 370 25.98 17.96 6.11
C LEU A 370 26.68 19.16 5.49
N LEU A 371 27.98 19.23 5.65
CA LEU A 371 28.85 20.22 5.06
C LEU A 371 29.39 19.71 3.72
N THR A 372 29.09 20.43 2.63
CA THR A 372 29.54 20.07 1.29
C THR A 372 30.40 21.18 0.73
N PRO A 373 31.70 20.94 0.50
CA PRO A 373 32.61 21.99 0.03
C PRO A 373 32.26 22.41 -1.40
N VAL A 374 32.28 23.70 -1.64
CA VAL A 374 32.10 24.32 -2.96
C VAL A 374 33.50 24.67 -3.53
N ILE A 375 33.96 23.82 -4.45
CA ILE A 375 35.31 23.91 -5.00
C ILE A 375 35.26 24.37 -6.46
N GLY A 376 35.96 25.40 -6.79
CA GLY A 376 36.07 25.93 -8.16
C GLY A 376 37.52 26.08 -8.61
N GLY A 377 37.89 25.39 -9.71
CA GLY A 377 39.27 25.40 -10.22
C GLY A 377 40.32 24.86 -9.21
N GLY A 378 39.92 23.99 -8.31
CA GLY A 378 40.76 23.45 -7.25
C GLY A 378 40.91 24.38 -6.01
N ILE A 379 40.20 25.50 -5.98
CA ILE A 379 40.21 26.47 -4.87
C ILE A 379 38.88 26.37 -4.11
N PRO A 380 38.88 26.30 -2.75
CA PRO A 380 37.66 26.34 -1.96
C PRO A 380 37.04 27.75 -2.04
N LEU A 381 35.84 27.82 -2.59
CA LEU A 381 35.05 29.05 -2.73
C LEU A 381 34.04 29.23 -1.61
N GLY A 382 33.68 28.17 -0.93
CA GLY A 382 32.68 28.18 0.14
C GLY A 382 32.23 26.79 0.54
N VAL A 383 31.16 26.74 1.31
CA VAL A 383 30.50 25.48 1.75
C VAL A 383 28.98 25.60 1.62
N LEU A 384 28.34 24.55 1.16
CA LEU A 384 26.91 24.36 1.29
C LEU A 384 26.62 23.59 2.58
N GLU A 385 25.63 24.06 3.30
CA GLU A 385 25.19 23.52 4.60
C GLU A 385 23.79 23.00 4.48
N PHE A 386 23.62 21.66 4.50
CA PHE A 386 22.32 20.99 4.47
C PHE A 386 21.94 20.69 5.92
N ARG A 387 20.81 21.22 6.39
CA ARG A 387 20.41 21.15 7.80
C ARG A 387 19.01 20.55 7.95
N HIS A 388 18.88 19.64 8.96
CA HIS A 388 17.59 19.06 9.38
C HIS A 388 17.31 19.37 10.85
N ARG A 389 16.02 19.61 11.17
CA ARG A 389 15.53 19.79 12.55
C ARG A 389 15.47 18.49 13.34
N ILE A 390 15.46 17.35 12.66
CA ILE A 390 15.47 16.03 13.28
C ILE A 390 16.83 15.35 13.08
N HIS A 391 17.10 14.34 13.92
CA HIS A 391 18.27 13.48 13.68
C HIS A 391 18.09 12.73 12.36
N HIS A 392 18.98 12.98 11.40
CA HIS A 392 18.94 12.46 10.05
C HIS A 392 20.29 11.85 9.67
N ARG A 393 20.28 10.65 9.08
CA ARG A 393 21.44 10.03 8.44
C ARG A 393 21.39 10.29 6.95
N TRP A 394 22.43 10.89 6.43
CA TRP A 394 22.50 11.23 5.02
C TRP A 394 22.68 9.99 4.15
N THR A 395 21.81 9.80 3.18
CA THR A 395 21.88 8.69 2.22
C THR A 395 22.90 9.00 1.12
N ASN A 396 23.35 7.96 0.41
CA ASN A 396 24.25 8.14 -0.73
C ASN A 396 23.64 9.02 -1.83
N ASP A 397 22.32 8.96 -2.04
CA ASP A 397 21.62 9.78 -3.02
C ASP A 397 21.60 11.26 -2.60
N GLU A 398 21.30 11.56 -1.34
CA GLU A 398 21.35 12.91 -0.81
C GLU A 398 22.76 13.51 -0.87
N MET A 399 23.78 12.73 -0.52
CA MET A 399 25.18 13.16 -0.66
C MET A 399 25.57 13.39 -2.13
N SER A 400 25.06 12.59 -3.06
CA SER A 400 25.27 12.81 -4.50
C SER A 400 24.60 14.10 -4.98
N HIS A 401 23.37 14.36 -4.53
CA HIS A 401 22.66 15.61 -4.83
C HIS A 401 23.38 16.82 -4.25
N ALA A 402 23.85 16.73 -3.01
CA ALA A 402 24.61 17.81 -2.36
C ALA A 402 25.90 18.14 -3.15
N ARG A 403 26.62 17.14 -3.61
CA ARG A 403 27.81 17.30 -4.47
C ARG A 403 27.49 17.99 -5.77
N THR A 404 26.45 17.54 -6.47
CA THR A 404 26.00 18.12 -7.73
C THR A 404 25.62 19.59 -7.56
N LEU A 405 24.89 19.94 -6.49
CA LEU A 405 24.54 21.31 -6.18
C LEU A 405 25.78 22.16 -5.91
N ALA A 406 26.76 21.67 -5.14
CA ALA A 406 28.00 22.36 -4.84
C ALA A 406 28.82 22.67 -6.11
N GLU A 407 28.91 21.72 -7.04
CA GLU A 407 29.58 21.94 -8.34
C GLU A 407 28.92 23.06 -9.16
N HIS A 408 27.58 23.07 -9.21
CA HIS A 408 26.85 24.12 -9.94
C HIS A 408 26.96 25.48 -9.25
N VAL A 409 26.91 25.53 -7.94
CA VAL A 409 27.13 26.75 -7.17
C VAL A 409 28.56 27.28 -7.39
N ALA A 410 29.58 26.41 -7.40
CA ALA A 410 30.96 26.81 -7.72
C ALA A 410 31.05 27.50 -9.09
N ASN A 411 30.45 26.90 -10.12
CA ASN A 411 30.46 27.48 -11.47
C ASN A 411 29.76 28.86 -11.51
N VAL A 412 28.67 29.03 -10.76
CA VAL A 412 27.97 30.31 -10.66
C VAL A 412 28.83 31.33 -9.93
N LEU A 413 29.46 31.00 -8.79
CA LEU A 413 30.30 31.90 -8.04
C LEU A 413 31.50 32.40 -8.86
N ILE A 414 32.16 31.50 -9.63
CA ILE A 414 33.26 31.89 -10.54
C ILE A 414 32.76 32.89 -11.59
N ARG A 415 31.63 32.62 -12.22
CA ARG A 415 31.05 33.52 -13.25
C ARG A 415 30.66 34.87 -12.67
N LEU A 416 30.09 34.93 -11.47
CA LEU A 416 29.71 36.16 -10.79
C LEU A 416 30.94 36.96 -10.35
N ALA A 417 32.01 36.28 -9.94
CA ALA A 417 33.28 36.95 -9.62
C ALA A 417 33.90 37.58 -10.88
N ALA A 418 33.97 36.86 -11.99
CA ALA A 418 34.48 37.34 -13.27
C ALA A 418 33.70 38.55 -13.83
N SER A 419 32.41 38.65 -13.53
CA SER A 419 31.54 39.75 -13.98
C SER A 419 31.72 41.05 -13.14
N LYS A 420 32.42 41.00 -12.00
CA LYS A 420 32.66 42.11 -11.08
C LYS A 420 34.03 42.79 -11.28
N GLU A 421 34.95 42.19 -12.04
CA GLU A 421 36.20 42.85 -12.41
C GLU A 421 35.93 43.92 -13.47
N PRO A 422 36.12 45.24 -13.17
CA PRO A 422 36.07 46.27 -14.20
C PRO A 422 37.35 46.12 -15.03
N GLY A 423 37.24 45.99 -16.38
CA GLY A 423 38.32 46.05 -17.33
C GLY A 423 39.03 47.40 -17.33
#